data_6ded1e6ebc9815ea8c7264ecc446cd77
#
_entry.id   6ded1e6ebc9815ea8c7264ecc446cd77
#
_cell.length_a   1.000
_cell.length_b   1.000
_cell.length_c   1.000
_cell.angle_alpha   90.00
_cell.angle_beta   90.00
_cell.angle_gamma   90.00
#
_symmetry.space_group_name_H-M   'P 1'
#
loop_
_entity.id
_entity.type
_entity.pdbx_description
1 polymer ?
#
loop_
_entity_poly.entity_id
_entity_poly.type
_entity_poly.pdbx_seq_one_letter_code
_entity_poly.pdbx_strand_id
1 'polypeptide(L)'
;MLGYLVWAQESKPKAGPESAGGAVGGSPPANPNPYEPSKDKDESVACRKNLQKINAAIQAYRKDHQDVPNWLSDLVPKYLADTNVLICPVTKRTGHQSPFGVLDPKVRSSYLYEFTTTPIPEIVKGTFPGSDMTMRDWKRQQMKLAGQQVPLVRCLLHEPALNLSIGGKVYESPVYWELNFTNEAGLSAFSPH
;
A
#
# COMPACT_ATOMS: atom_id res chain seq x y z
N MET A 1 9.54 -20.15 13.42
CA MET A 1 9.75 -19.50 14.74
C MET A 1 10.70 -18.32 14.56
N LEU A 2 10.31 -17.12 14.97
CA LEU A 2 11.15 -15.91 15.11
C LEU A 2 11.75 -15.31 13.82
N GLY A 3 11.17 -14.20 13.37
CA GLY A 3 11.74 -13.37 12.29
C GLY A 3 11.02 -12.06 12.01
N TYR A 4 10.07 -11.60 12.80
CA TYR A 4 9.30 -10.37 12.56
C TYR A 4 9.47 -9.26 13.61
N LEU A 5 10.55 -9.29 14.39
CA LEU A 5 10.79 -8.31 15.47
C LEU A 5 12.19 -7.70 15.43
N VAL A 6 12.60 -7.11 14.33
CA VAL A 6 13.79 -6.21 14.35
C VAL A 6 13.64 -5.08 13.34
N TRP A 7 12.79 -4.12 13.61
CA TRP A 7 12.90 -2.76 13.10
C TRP A 7 12.36 -1.77 14.13
N ALA A 8 12.94 -1.79 15.33
CA ALA A 8 12.90 -0.70 16.28
C ALA A 8 14.24 -0.67 17.00
N GLN A 9 15.30 -0.22 16.31
CA GLN A 9 16.48 0.25 17.01
C GLN A 9 16.40 1.77 17.12
N GLU A 10 16.02 2.18 18.34
CA GLU A 10 16.13 3.54 18.84
C GLU A 10 17.59 4.02 18.75
N SER A 11 17.84 4.98 17.88
CA SER A 11 18.99 5.85 18.00
C SER A 11 18.61 7.04 18.88
N LYS A 12 18.98 6.98 20.16
CA LYS A 12 18.90 8.12 21.09
C LYS A 12 19.77 9.27 20.59
N PRO A 13 19.23 10.48 20.43
CA PRO A 13 20.08 11.66 20.20
C PRO A 13 20.78 12.05 21.49
N LYS A 14 22.09 12.32 21.38
CA LYS A 14 22.92 12.90 22.45
C LYS A 14 22.43 14.31 22.80
N ALA A 15 22.25 14.55 24.07
CA ALA A 15 21.97 15.86 24.62
C ALA A 15 23.15 16.82 24.39
N GLY A 16 22.89 17.95 23.78
CA GLY A 16 23.78 19.13 23.74
C GLY A 16 23.26 20.21 24.68
N PRO A 17 24.07 21.19 25.12
CA PRO A 17 23.84 22.00 26.31
C PRO A 17 22.71 23.02 26.15
N GLU A 18 21.98 23.22 27.25
CA GLU A 18 20.99 24.27 27.47
C GLU A 18 21.58 25.67 27.30
N SER A 19 20.89 26.52 26.54
CA SER A 19 20.99 27.95 26.69
C SER A 19 19.60 28.53 26.98
N ALA A 20 19.51 29.23 28.12
CA ALA A 20 18.32 29.89 28.60
C ALA A 20 18.01 31.16 27.80
N GLY A 21 16.71 31.41 27.61
CA GLY A 21 16.26 32.77 27.26
C GLY A 21 14.94 32.87 26.52
N GLY A 22 13.85 33.24 27.22
CA GLY A 22 12.82 34.16 26.71
C GLY A 22 11.58 33.57 26.00
N ALA A 23 10.57 33.47 26.76
CA ALA A 23 9.11 33.60 26.57
C ALA A 23 8.47 33.90 25.20
N VAL A 24 7.27 33.38 25.08
CA VAL A 24 6.08 33.71 24.28
C VAL A 24 5.95 32.97 22.95
N GLY A 25 4.92 32.22 22.87
CA GLY A 25 4.36 31.80 21.61
C GLY A 25 4.09 30.33 21.54
N GLY A 26 2.87 30.00 21.21
CA GLY A 26 2.37 28.67 21.04
C GLY A 26 3.36 27.73 20.36
N SER A 27 3.45 26.54 20.90
CA SER A 27 4.20 25.45 20.29
C SER A 27 3.79 25.33 18.82
N PRO A 28 4.76 25.27 17.89
CA PRO A 28 4.42 24.95 16.51
C PRO A 28 3.62 23.65 16.53
N PRO A 29 2.61 23.51 15.67
CA PRO A 29 1.84 22.26 15.59
C PRO A 29 2.84 21.13 15.46
N ALA A 30 2.71 20.14 16.34
CA ALA A 30 3.57 18.95 16.34
C ALA A 30 3.70 18.48 14.89
N ASN A 31 4.94 18.36 14.41
CA ASN A 31 5.22 17.91 13.05
C ASN A 31 4.48 16.56 12.88
N PRO A 32 3.38 16.49 12.10
CA PRO A 32 2.60 15.28 12.05
C PRO A 32 3.52 14.15 11.62
N ASN A 33 3.55 13.07 12.38
CA ASN A 33 4.32 11.88 12.03
C ASN A 33 4.03 11.53 10.57
N PRO A 34 5.01 11.57 9.64
CA PRO A 34 4.77 11.36 8.22
C PRO A 34 4.21 9.95 7.91
N TYR A 35 4.27 9.06 8.87
CA TYR A 35 3.79 7.69 8.76
C TYR A 35 2.48 7.43 9.50
N GLU A 36 1.88 8.45 10.12
CA GLU A 36 0.59 8.27 10.78
C GLU A 36 -0.54 8.23 9.75
N PRO A 37 -1.27 7.11 9.64
CA PRO A 37 -2.37 6.99 8.70
C PRO A 37 -3.52 7.94 9.07
N SER A 38 -4.19 8.49 8.06
CA SER A 38 -5.35 9.35 8.26
C SER A 38 -6.56 8.54 8.72
N LYS A 39 -7.24 9.07 9.75
CA LYS A 39 -8.55 8.58 10.25
C LYS A 39 -9.71 9.42 9.70
N ASP A 40 -9.44 10.39 8.83
CA ASP A 40 -10.45 11.25 8.24
C ASP A 40 -11.36 10.45 7.29
N LYS A 41 -12.66 10.48 7.58
CA LYS A 41 -13.65 9.72 6.83
C LYS A 41 -13.89 10.29 5.43
N ASP A 42 -13.82 11.59 5.26
CA ASP A 42 -14.04 12.23 3.95
C ASP A 42 -12.89 11.93 3.01
N GLU A 43 -11.64 11.96 3.51
CA GLU A 43 -10.47 11.52 2.76
C GLU A 43 -10.57 10.03 2.38
N SER A 44 -11.04 9.18 3.29
CA SER A 44 -11.27 7.76 3.02
C SER A 44 -12.32 7.55 1.93
N VAL A 45 -13.46 8.26 1.99
CA VAL A 45 -14.52 8.20 0.96
C VAL A 45 -13.99 8.66 -0.40
N ALA A 46 -13.24 9.76 -0.45
CA ALA A 46 -12.65 10.25 -1.70
C ALA A 46 -11.60 9.27 -2.26
N CYS A 47 -10.78 8.65 -1.39
CA CYS A 47 -9.83 7.63 -1.78
C CYS A 47 -10.52 6.38 -2.35
N ARG A 48 -11.63 5.93 -1.75
CA ARG A 48 -12.44 4.82 -2.29
C ARG A 48 -12.95 5.11 -3.70
N LYS A 49 -13.41 6.34 -3.97
CA LYS A 49 -13.81 6.77 -5.32
C LYS A 49 -12.65 6.69 -6.32
N ASN A 50 -11.44 7.07 -5.88
CA ASN A 50 -10.25 6.92 -6.70
C ASN A 50 -9.97 5.44 -7.02
N LEU A 51 -9.99 4.56 -6.01
CA LEU A 51 -9.80 3.12 -6.22
C LEU A 51 -10.85 2.53 -7.16
N GLN A 52 -12.10 3.00 -7.12
CA GLN A 52 -13.15 2.57 -8.06
C GLN A 52 -12.85 3.02 -9.50
N LYS A 53 -12.34 4.24 -9.71
CA LYS A 53 -11.92 4.72 -11.03
C LYS A 53 -10.72 3.94 -11.54
N ILE A 54 -9.74 3.65 -10.68
CA ILE A 54 -8.59 2.80 -11.01
C ILE A 54 -9.08 1.40 -11.41
N ASN A 55 -10.04 0.83 -10.68
CA ASN A 55 -10.65 -0.45 -11.05
C ASN A 55 -11.26 -0.42 -12.45
N ALA A 56 -12.07 0.60 -12.75
CA ALA A 56 -12.69 0.73 -14.07
C ALA A 56 -11.63 0.76 -15.19
N ALA A 57 -10.53 1.50 -14.99
CA ALA A 57 -9.42 1.56 -15.92
C ALA A 57 -8.72 0.20 -16.08
N ILE A 58 -8.47 -0.52 -14.97
CA ILE A 58 -7.88 -1.87 -14.99
C ILE A 58 -8.79 -2.85 -15.72
N GLN A 59 -10.11 -2.81 -15.48
CA GLN A 59 -11.04 -3.69 -16.18
C GLN A 59 -11.07 -3.41 -17.69
N ALA A 60 -10.98 -2.14 -18.12
CA ALA A 60 -10.87 -1.77 -19.54
C ALA A 60 -9.54 -2.28 -20.13
N TYR A 61 -8.43 -2.12 -19.41
CA TYR A 61 -7.13 -2.66 -19.81
C TYR A 61 -7.17 -4.19 -19.99
N ARG A 62 -7.79 -4.91 -19.03
CA ARG A 62 -7.91 -6.37 -19.07
C ARG A 62 -8.71 -6.88 -20.27
N LYS A 63 -9.70 -6.14 -20.74
CA LYS A 63 -10.44 -6.51 -21.98
C LYS A 63 -9.55 -6.53 -23.20
N ASP A 64 -8.62 -5.58 -23.29
CA ASP A 64 -7.72 -5.45 -24.44
C ASP A 64 -6.50 -6.39 -24.36
N HIS A 65 -5.98 -6.62 -23.14
CA HIS A 65 -4.70 -7.30 -22.91
C HIS A 65 -4.82 -8.69 -22.26
N GLN A 66 -6.03 -9.08 -21.84
CA GLN A 66 -6.32 -10.36 -21.17
C GLN A 66 -5.55 -10.58 -19.85
N ASP A 67 -4.91 -9.54 -19.32
CA ASP A 67 -4.16 -9.54 -18.06
C ASP A 67 -4.24 -8.16 -17.37
N VAL A 68 -3.80 -8.07 -16.12
CA VAL A 68 -3.65 -6.81 -15.41
C VAL A 68 -2.39 -6.06 -15.87
N PRO A 69 -2.35 -4.72 -15.78
CA PRO A 69 -1.17 -3.95 -16.16
C PRO A 69 0.08 -4.35 -15.34
N ASN A 70 1.28 -4.04 -15.83
CA ASN A 70 2.51 -4.20 -15.05
C ASN A 70 2.67 -3.06 -14.05
N TRP A 71 2.17 -1.87 -14.42
CA TRP A 71 2.22 -0.66 -13.62
C TRP A 71 0.92 0.12 -13.77
N LEU A 72 0.61 0.98 -12.82
CA LEU A 72 -0.53 1.88 -12.96
C LEU A 72 -0.34 2.88 -14.12
N SER A 73 0.92 3.19 -14.47
CA SER A 73 1.25 4.00 -15.63
C SER A 73 0.84 3.39 -16.98
N ASP A 74 0.69 2.07 -17.07
CA ASP A 74 0.22 1.41 -18.28
C ASP A 74 -1.26 1.72 -18.60
N LEU A 75 -1.98 2.25 -17.62
CA LEU A 75 -3.35 2.73 -17.79
C LEU A 75 -3.43 4.11 -18.47
N VAL A 76 -2.34 4.89 -18.40
CA VAL A 76 -2.31 6.30 -18.82
C VAL A 76 -1.77 6.42 -20.25
N PRO A 77 -2.35 7.26 -21.09
CA PRO A 77 -3.63 7.99 -20.89
C PRO A 77 -4.86 7.21 -21.34
N LYS A 78 -4.70 6.06 -22.04
CA LYS A 78 -5.77 5.38 -22.79
C LYS A 78 -6.96 4.96 -21.92
N TYR A 79 -6.69 4.40 -20.74
CA TYR A 79 -7.72 3.87 -19.83
C TYR A 79 -7.98 4.80 -18.65
N LEU A 80 -7.01 5.66 -18.31
CA LEU A 80 -7.07 6.62 -17.23
C LEU A 80 -6.47 7.96 -17.66
N ALA A 81 -7.32 8.87 -18.14
CA ALA A 81 -6.86 10.18 -18.64
C ALA A 81 -6.45 11.13 -17.48
N ASP A 82 -7.15 11.08 -16.34
CA ASP A 82 -6.86 11.92 -15.18
C ASP A 82 -5.93 11.20 -14.19
N THR A 83 -4.64 11.54 -14.24
CA THR A 83 -3.62 10.98 -13.34
C THR A 83 -3.77 11.43 -11.89
N ASN A 84 -4.55 12.50 -11.59
CA ASN A 84 -4.86 12.91 -10.23
C ASN A 84 -5.62 11.83 -9.44
N VAL A 85 -6.26 10.90 -10.13
CA VAL A 85 -6.90 9.72 -9.55
C VAL A 85 -5.87 8.81 -8.87
N LEU A 86 -4.60 8.82 -9.33
CA LEU A 86 -3.50 8.04 -8.75
C LEU A 86 -2.93 8.68 -7.47
N ILE A 87 -3.43 9.84 -7.06
CA ILE A 87 -2.96 10.54 -5.85
C ILE A 87 -4.04 10.50 -4.77
N CYS A 88 -3.71 9.88 -3.65
CA CYS A 88 -4.58 9.85 -2.47
C CYS A 88 -4.85 11.27 -1.94
N PRO A 89 -6.07 11.58 -1.44
CA PRO A 89 -6.37 12.86 -0.80
C PRO A 89 -5.40 13.22 0.33
N VAL A 90 -4.99 12.25 1.14
CA VAL A 90 -3.99 12.44 2.20
C VAL A 90 -2.67 12.96 1.61
N THR A 91 -2.18 12.34 0.52
CA THR A 91 -0.96 12.81 -0.17
C THR A 91 -1.13 14.22 -0.72
N LYS A 92 -2.31 14.56 -1.28
CA LYS A 92 -2.58 15.92 -1.79
C LYS A 92 -2.48 16.97 -0.70
N ARG A 93 -2.95 16.66 0.50
CA ARG A 93 -2.93 17.56 1.64
C ARG A 93 -1.57 17.62 2.33
N THR A 94 -0.92 16.47 2.53
CA THR A 94 0.28 16.38 3.38
C THR A 94 1.60 16.29 2.60
N GLY A 95 1.55 15.93 1.32
CA GLY A 95 2.72 15.58 0.53
C GLY A 95 3.27 14.17 0.81
N HIS A 96 2.77 13.49 1.83
CA HIS A 96 3.25 12.16 2.21
C HIS A 96 2.84 11.10 1.18
N GLN A 97 3.70 10.11 1.00
CA GLN A 97 3.45 8.95 0.16
C GLN A 97 3.44 7.68 1.01
N SER A 98 2.92 6.60 0.44
CA SER A 98 3.02 5.30 1.10
C SER A 98 4.49 4.96 1.41
N PRO A 99 4.80 4.55 2.63
CA PRO A 99 6.17 4.19 3.02
C PRO A 99 6.63 2.86 2.40
N PHE A 100 5.71 2.13 1.77
CA PHE A 100 5.95 0.80 1.24
C PHE A 100 5.69 0.74 -0.26
N GLY A 101 6.39 -0.17 -0.92
CA GLY A 101 6.19 -0.53 -2.31
C GLY A 101 7.23 0.04 -3.26
N VAL A 102 7.17 -0.46 -4.48
CA VAL A 102 8.03 0.01 -5.57
C VAL A 102 7.32 1.15 -6.28
N LEU A 103 8.03 2.25 -6.47
CA LEU A 103 7.49 3.42 -7.16
C LEU A 103 7.26 3.10 -8.64
N ASP A 104 6.12 3.57 -9.17
CA ASP A 104 5.85 3.52 -10.59
C ASP A 104 6.90 4.37 -11.35
N PRO A 105 7.57 3.80 -12.38
CA PRO A 105 8.69 4.49 -13.04
C PRO A 105 8.26 5.67 -13.92
N LYS A 106 6.97 5.79 -14.26
CA LYS A 106 6.49 6.77 -15.26
C LYS A 106 5.47 7.77 -14.70
N VAL A 107 4.76 7.41 -13.65
CA VAL A 107 3.75 8.29 -13.03
C VAL A 107 3.91 8.35 -11.52
N ARG A 108 3.61 9.50 -10.94
CA ARG A 108 3.49 9.60 -9.49
C ARG A 108 2.21 8.92 -9.04
N SER A 109 2.33 8.00 -8.08
CA SER A 109 1.20 7.33 -7.44
C SER A 109 1.38 7.29 -5.94
N SER A 110 0.29 7.46 -5.19
CA SER A 110 0.23 7.24 -3.74
C SER A 110 -0.13 5.80 -3.38
N TYR A 111 -0.48 5.02 -4.39
CA TYR A 111 -0.98 3.66 -4.19
C TYR A 111 0.12 2.65 -4.38
N LEU A 112 0.14 1.66 -3.51
CA LEU A 112 0.93 0.45 -3.68
C LEU A 112 0.23 -0.44 -4.70
N TYR A 113 0.90 -0.72 -5.82
CA TYR A 113 0.45 -1.66 -6.83
C TYR A 113 1.15 -3.00 -6.65
N GLU A 114 0.37 -4.05 -6.40
CA GLU A 114 0.89 -5.34 -5.92
C GLU A 114 1.18 -6.37 -7.04
N PHE A 115 0.83 -6.05 -8.29
CA PHE A 115 1.00 -6.97 -9.43
C PHE A 115 2.10 -6.54 -10.39
N THR A 116 3.15 -5.92 -9.88
CA THR A 116 4.32 -5.58 -10.68
C THR A 116 5.15 -6.82 -11.02
N THR A 117 5.94 -6.73 -12.10
CA THR A 117 6.92 -7.76 -12.46
C THR A 117 8.28 -7.54 -11.77
N THR A 118 8.34 -6.67 -10.78
CA THR A 118 9.55 -6.50 -9.95
C THR A 118 9.79 -7.73 -9.08
N PRO A 119 11.05 -8.04 -8.77
CA PRO A 119 11.36 -9.10 -7.81
C PRO A 119 10.66 -8.89 -6.48
N ILE A 120 10.31 -9.97 -5.79
CA ILE A 120 9.80 -9.90 -4.41
C ILE A 120 10.89 -9.29 -3.50
N PRO A 121 10.49 -8.51 -2.47
CA PRO A 121 11.42 -7.97 -1.49
C PRO A 121 12.25 -9.07 -0.79
N GLU A 122 13.47 -8.75 -0.43
CA GLU A 122 14.38 -9.73 0.22
C GLU A 122 13.78 -10.35 1.50
N ILE A 123 12.98 -9.58 2.24
CA ILE A 123 12.29 -10.08 3.43
C ILE A 123 11.30 -11.21 3.08
N VAL A 124 10.70 -11.17 1.89
CA VAL A 124 9.79 -12.21 1.40
C VAL A 124 10.58 -13.36 0.77
N LYS A 125 11.72 -13.07 0.14
CA LYS A 125 12.62 -14.08 -0.42
C LYS A 125 13.13 -15.07 0.63
N GLY A 126 13.32 -14.65 1.88
CA GLY A 126 13.66 -15.53 2.99
C GLY A 126 12.69 -16.69 3.17
N THR A 127 11.42 -16.52 2.75
CA THR A 127 10.38 -17.57 2.76
C THR A 127 10.45 -18.47 1.52
N PHE A 128 11.09 -18.00 0.43
CA PHE A 128 11.21 -18.70 -0.86
C PHE A 128 12.66 -18.64 -1.36
N PRO A 129 13.63 -19.31 -0.67
CA PRO A 129 15.04 -19.25 -1.03
C PRO A 129 15.28 -19.70 -2.46
N GLY A 130 16.09 -18.95 -3.21
CA GLY A 130 16.49 -19.30 -4.57
C GLY A 130 15.44 -19.09 -5.65
N SER A 131 14.35 -18.39 -5.34
CA SER A 131 13.31 -18.12 -6.35
C SER A 131 13.52 -16.74 -7.01
N ASP A 132 13.47 -16.70 -8.35
CA ASP A 132 13.39 -15.47 -9.15
C ASP A 132 11.96 -14.94 -9.25
N MET A 133 11.13 -15.21 -8.22
CA MET A 133 9.73 -14.89 -8.17
C MET A 133 9.50 -13.37 -8.22
N THR A 134 8.55 -12.95 -9.03
CA THR A 134 8.08 -11.55 -9.06
C THR A 134 6.95 -11.31 -8.06
N MET A 135 6.67 -10.04 -7.74
CA MET A 135 5.49 -9.66 -6.95
C MET A 135 4.21 -10.22 -7.57
N ARG A 136 4.08 -10.17 -8.90
CA ARG A 136 2.94 -10.73 -9.63
C ARG A 136 2.78 -12.22 -9.41
N ASP A 137 3.88 -12.98 -9.48
CA ASP A 137 3.85 -14.44 -9.30
C ASP A 137 3.45 -14.78 -7.87
N TRP A 138 4.01 -14.06 -6.90
CA TRP A 138 3.64 -14.23 -5.50
C TRP A 138 2.14 -13.94 -5.27
N LYS A 139 1.62 -12.83 -5.81
CA LYS A 139 0.20 -12.51 -5.70
C LYS A 139 -0.69 -13.55 -6.41
N ARG A 140 -0.27 -14.09 -7.53
CA ARG A 140 -0.96 -15.22 -8.18
C ARG A 140 -0.98 -16.48 -7.33
N GLN A 141 0.07 -16.75 -6.56
CA GLN A 141 0.04 -17.85 -5.58
C GLN A 141 -0.96 -17.56 -4.46
N GLN A 142 -0.96 -16.34 -3.91
CA GLN A 142 -1.95 -15.94 -2.91
C GLN A 142 -3.40 -16.08 -3.44
N MET A 143 -3.64 -15.83 -4.73
CA MET A 143 -4.95 -16.02 -5.35
C MET A 143 -5.42 -17.47 -5.33
N LYS A 144 -4.53 -18.46 -5.31
CA LYS A 144 -4.93 -19.88 -5.18
C LYS A 144 -5.54 -20.18 -3.82
N LEU A 145 -5.21 -19.41 -2.79
CA LEU A 145 -5.69 -19.54 -1.42
C LEU A 145 -6.85 -18.58 -1.13
N ALA A 146 -6.68 -17.31 -1.49
CA ALA A 146 -7.56 -16.20 -1.14
C ALA A 146 -8.49 -15.78 -2.28
N GLY A 147 -8.39 -16.39 -3.46
CA GLY A 147 -9.26 -16.13 -4.60
C GLY A 147 -9.20 -14.66 -5.04
N GLN A 148 -10.37 -14.12 -5.32
CA GLN A 148 -10.55 -12.76 -5.83
C GLN A 148 -10.39 -11.65 -4.78
N GLN A 149 -10.12 -12.00 -3.52
CA GLN A 149 -9.95 -11.03 -2.43
C GLN A 149 -8.53 -10.46 -2.34
N VAL A 150 -7.56 -11.09 -3.01
CA VAL A 150 -6.17 -10.64 -3.04
C VAL A 150 -6.11 -9.18 -3.47
N PRO A 151 -5.41 -8.29 -2.72
CA PRO A 151 -5.25 -6.89 -3.08
C PRO A 151 -4.48 -6.74 -4.40
N LEU A 152 -5.00 -5.88 -5.26
CA LEU A 152 -4.37 -5.46 -6.51
C LEU A 152 -3.74 -4.08 -6.35
N VAL A 153 -4.48 -3.15 -5.72
CA VAL A 153 -4.04 -1.79 -5.41
C VAL A 153 -4.36 -1.49 -3.95
N ARG A 154 -3.43 -0.88 -3.22
CA ARG A 154 -3.61 -0.56 -1.81
C ARG A 154 -3.30 0.89 -1.51
N CYS A 155 -4.05 1.49 -0.59
CA CYS A 155 -3.73 2.76 0.03
C CYS A 155 -3.45 2.54 1.51
N LEU A 156 -2.20 2.72 1.93
CA LEU A 156 -1.75 2.56 3.31
C LEU A 156 -1.73 3.88 4.09
N LEU A 157 -2.28 4.94 3.49
CA LEU A 157 -2.36 6.28 4.09
C LEU A 157 -3.63 6.49 4.92
N HIS A 158 -4.46 5.46 5.04
CA HIS A 158 -5.67 5.43 5.88
C HIS A 158 -5.59 4.32 6.92
N GLU A 159 -6.29 4.52 8.03
CA GLU A 159 -6.51 3.49 9.05
C GLU A 159 -8.02 3.29 9.26
N PRO A 160 -8.56 2.12 8.89
CA PRO A 160 -7.89 0.96 8.28
C PRO A 160 -7.41 1.24 6.84
N ALA A 161 -6.45 0.44 6.36
CA ALA A 161 -5.94 0.52 4.99
C ALA A 161 -7.05 0.19 3.97
N LEU A 162 -7.05 0.89 2.84
CA LEU A 162 -8.00 0.65 1.76
C LEU A 162 -7.38 -0.23 0.69
N ASN A 163 -8.12 -1.25 0.26
CA ASN A 163 -7.67 -2.19 -0.76
C ASN A 163 -8.68 -2.25 -1.90
N LEU A 164 -8.18 -2.31 -3.13
CA LEU A 164 -8.90 -2.76 -4.29
C LEU A 164 -8.47 -4.19 -4.57
N SER A 165 -9.38 -5.15 -4.50
CA SER A 165 -9.08 -6.55 -4.80
C SER A 165 -8.97 -6.81 -6.31
N ILE A 166 -8.34 -7.93 -6.67
CA ILE A 166 -8.29 -8.40 -8.07
C ILE A 166 -9.69 -8.63 -8.66
N GLY A 167 -10.68 -8.95 -7.80
CA GLY A 167 -12.09 -9.07 -8.15
C GLY A 167 -12.83 -7.74 -8.28
N GLY A 168 -12.17 -6.60 -8.07
CA GLY A 168 -12.76 -5.26 -8.24
C GLY A 168 -13.50 -4.72 -7.01
N LYS A 169 -13.48 -5.42 -5.87
CA LYS A 169 -14.10 -4.95 -4.63
C LYS A 169 -13.16 -4.03 -3.86
N VAL A 170 -13.66 -2.87 -3.42
CA VAL A 170 -12.95 -2.00 -2.48
C VAL A 170 -13.34 -2.37 -1.05
N TYR A 171 -12.36 -2.66 -0.21
CA TYR A 171 -12.56 -3.09 1.18
C TYR A 171 -11.45 -2.57 2.11
N GLU A 172 -11.67 -2.68 3.40
CA GLU A 172 -10.74 -2.30 4.46
C GLU A 172 -10.00 -3.52 5.02
N SER A 173 -8.75 -3.32 5.42
CA SER A 173 -7.99 -4.30 6.18
C SER A 173 -6.95 -3.60 7.05
N PRO A 174 -6.32 -4.31 8.01
CA PRO A 174 -5.04 -3.88 8.56
C PRO A 174 -3.99 -3.72 7.47
N VAL A 175 -2.86 -3.09 7.82
CA VAL A 175 -1.72 -2.96 6.90
C VAL A 175 -1.28 -4.32 6.37
N TYR A 176 -1.25 -5.32 7.22
CA TYR A 176 -1.01 -6.72 6.83
C TYR A 176 -2.36 -7.41 6.61
N TRP A 177 -2.90 -7.31 5.40
CA TRP A 177 -4.22 -7.86 5.05
C TRP A 177 -4.30 -9.38 5.22
N GLU A 178 -3.17 -10.06 5.09
CA GLU A 178 -3.04 -11.51 5.24
C GLU A 178 -3.41 -12.00 6.64
N LEU A 179 -3.19 -11.19 7.67
CA LEU A 179 -3.47 -11.56 9.06
C LEU A 179 -4.96 -11.78 9.35
N ASN A 180 -5.82 -11.16 8.56
CA ASN A 180 -7.28 -11.28 8.72
C ASN A 180 -7.90 -12.24 7.72
N PHE A 181 -7.08 -12.90 6.91
CA PHE A 181 -7.58 -13.83 5.93
C PHE A 181 -7.70 -15.22 6.56
N THR A 182 -8.94 -15.65 6.80
CA THR A 182 -9.26 -17.01 7.19
C THR A 182 -9.93 -17.71 6.02
N ASN A 183 -9.55 -18.94 5.72
CA ASN A 183 -10.28 -19.79 4.78
C ASN A 183 -11.61 -20.25 5.41
N GLU A 184 -12.46 -20.93 4.64
CA GLU A 184 -13.76 -21.47 5.10
C GLU A 184 -13.61 -22.43 6.30
N ALA A 185 -12.43 -23.02 6.51
CA ALA A 185 -12.11 -23.86 7.67
C ALA A 185 -11.66 -23.04 8.92
N GLY A 186 -11.67 -21.70 8.86
CA GLY A 186 -11.25 -20.84 9.97
C GLY A 186 -9.73 -20.78 10.17
N LEU A 187 -8.94 -21.37 9.26
CA LEU A 187 -7.48 -21.31 9.31
C LEU A 187 -6.98 -20.05 8.60
N SER A 188 -6.07 -19.33 9.22
CA SER A 188 -5.40 -18.23 8.55
C SER A 188 -4.56 -18.78 7.38
N ALA A 189 -4.85 -18.32 6.16
CA ALA A 189 -4.15 -18.78 4.97
C ALA A 189 -2.63 -18.47 4.99
N PHE A 190 -2.18 -17.68 5.96
CA PHE A 190 -0.81 -17.17 6.09
C PHE A 190 -0.28 -17.24 7.53
N SER A 191 -0.93 -17.95 8.44
CA SER A 191 -0.33 -18.25 9.74
C SER A 191 0.85 -19.20 9.54
N PRO A 192 2.05 -18.83 10.00
CA PRO A 192 3.15 -19.79 10.06
C PRO A 192 2.79 -20.87 11.06
N HIS A 193 2.80 -22.12 10.63
CA HIS A 193 2.76 -23.30 11.48
C HIS A 193 4.09 -23.48 12.19
#